data_be7982a2f3041fa66edc55398400e5b3
#
_entry.id   be7982a2f3041fa66edc55398400e5b3
#
_cell.length_a   1.000
_cell.length_b   1.000
_cell.length_c   1.000
_cell.angle_alpha   90.00
_cell.angle_beta   90.00
_cell.angle_gamma   90.00
#
_symmetry.space_group_name_H-M   'P 1'
#
loop_
_entity.id
_entity.type
_entity.pdbx_description
1 polymer ?
#
loop_
_entity_poly.entity_id
_entity_poly.type
_entity_poly.pdbx_seq_one_letter_code
_entity_poly.pdbx_strand_id
1 'polypeptide(L)'
;ELAKLHAKPSALLFSSAYVANEWTLIALSKIIPNIVFLSDSKNHASLIQGILHSNAPKMIWTHNDMSDLEEKLKKAASLNLVPCIVFESVYSMDGDVSPILSVCDLADKYGAMTYIDEVHAVGLYGTTGAGYLEMLGIQDRVDIVNGTLGKAFGVQGGYIAGDGMVIDAIRSVASGFIFTTSMSPVICSGALASIKYLKDHPELREQQQLQVKKLKHKLNKVGVEVHPSACTHIVPVMVRNAERAKRMSDELLNEYGIYIQAINHPTVAHGEERLRIAPTPFHTDAMISDLVEALEKVFKNVD
;
A
#
# COMPACT_ATOMS: atom_id res chain seq x y z
N GLU A 1 -8.95 -5.94 17.97
CA GLU A 1 -8.12 -4.72 17.97
C GLU A 1 -8.05 -4.08 16.57
N LEU A 2 -7.86 -4.86 15.48
CA LEU A 2 -7.83 -4.35 14.11
C LEU A 2 -9.13 -3.62 13.71
N ALA A 3 -10.29 -4.18 14.03
CA ALA A 3 -11.56 -3.51 13.79
C ALA A 3 -11.63 -2.14 14.50
N LYS A 4 -11.18 -2.09 15.77
CA LYS A 4 -11.08 -0.83 16.54
C LYS A 4 -10.10 0.16 15.92
N LEU A 5 -8.94 -0.32 15.44
CA LEU A 5 -7.93 0.52 14.80
C LEU A 5 -8.52 1.28 13.60
N HIS A 6 -9.29 0.58 12.78
CA HIS A 6 -9.90 1.16 11.58
C HIS A 6 -11.30 1.78 11.80
N ALA A 7 -11.77 1.86 13.04
CA ALA A 7 -13.14 2.31 13.36
C ALA A 7 -14.22 1.54 12.58
N LYS A 8 -13.99 0.22 12.38
CA LYS A 8 -14.91 -0.67 11.66
C LYS A 8 -15.57 -1.68 12.62
N PRO A 9 -16.78 -2.17 12.29
CA PRO A 9 -17.48 -3.15 13.12
C PRO A 9 -16.76 -4.49 13.24
N SER A 10 -16.05 -4.94 12.19
CA SER A 10 -15.43 -6.26 12.14
C SER A 10 -14.11 -6.26 11.37
N ALA A 11 -13.29 -7.30 11.62
CA ALA A 11 -12.07 -7.57 10.87
C ALA A 11 -11.85 -9.08 10.72
N LEU A 12 -11.11 -9.48 9.70
CA LEU A 12 -10.78 -10.87 9.40
C LEU A 12 -9.29 -11.00 9.10
N LEU A 13 -8.62 -11.96 9.76
CA LEU A 13 -7.19 -12.23 9.58
C LEU A 13 -6.95 -13.22 8.45
N PHE A 14 -5.85 -13.00 7.73
CA PHE A 14 -5.30 -13.89 6.70
C PHE A 14 -3.80 -14.10 6.92
N SER A 15 -3.23 -15.11 6.28
CA SER A 15 -1.80 -15.42 6.38
C SER A 15 -0.88 -14.32 5.82
N SER A 16 -1.39 -13.46 4.94
CA SER A 16 -0.72 -12.26 4.43
C SER A 16 -1.74 -11.28 3.84
N ALA A 17 -1.34 -10.01 3.64
CA ALA A 17 -2.16 -9.03 2.95
C ALA A 17 -2.39 -9.40 1.47
N TYR A 18 -1.44 -10.10 0.85
CA TYR A 18 -1.61 -10.65 -0.50
C TYR A 18 -2.81 -11.59 -0.56
N VAL A 19 -2.85 -12.56 0.34
CA VAL A 19 -3.95 -13.55 0.46
C VAL A 19 -5.26 -12.85 0.84
N ALA A 20 -5.21 -11.84 1.71
CA ALA A 20 -6.38 -11.04 2.09
C ALA A 20 -6.98 -10.32 0.88
N ASN A 21 -6.16 -9.64 0.07
CA ASN A 21 -6.59 -8.98 -1.17
C ASN A 21 -7.22 -9.99 -2.14
N GLU A 22 -6.46 -11.03 -2.48
CA GLU A 22 -6.87 -12.00 -3.48
C GLU A 22 -8.22 -12.66 -3.12
N TRP A 23 -8.31 -13.22 -1.92
CA TRP A 23 -9.50 -13.98 -1.53
C TRP A 23 -10.70 -13.11 -1.17
N THR A 24 -10.50 -11.87 -0.77
CA THR A 24 -11.59 -10.93 -0.57
C THR A 24 -12.25 -10.58 -1.91
N LEU A 25 -11.47 -10.23 -2.92
CA LEU A 25 -12.00 -9.88 -4.25
C LEU A 25 -12.68 -11.08 -4.92
N ILE A 26 -12.11 -12.30 -4.79
CA ILE A 26 -12.77 -13.53 -5.24
C ILE A 26 -14.08 -13.77 -4.48
N ALA A 27 -14.11 -13.57 -3.15
CA ALA A 27 -15.33 -13.74 -2.36
C ALA A 27 -16.41 -12.74 -2.75
N LEU A 28 -16.06 -11.46 -2.91
CA LEU A 28 -16.99 -10.41 -3.33
C LEU A 28 -17.67 -10.74 -4.67
N SER A 29 -16.92 -11.32 -5.63
CA SER A 29 -17.49 -11.71 -6.92
C SER A 29 -18.52 -12.85 -6.82
N LYS A 30 -18.44 -13.69 -5.78
CA LYS A 30 -19.39 -14.76 -5.51
C LYS A 30 -20.60 -14.30 -4.71
N ILE A 31 -20.42 -13.25 -3.90
CA ILE A 31 -21.45 -12.72 -2.98
C ILE A 31 -22.32 -11.69 -3.70
N ILE A 32 -21.73 -10.83 -4.54
CA ILE A 32 -22.41 -9.71 -5.16
C ILE A 32 -22.68 -10.02 -6.63
N PRO A 33 -23.96 -10.24 -7.02
CA PRO A 33 -24.32 -10.44 -8.42
C PRO A 33 -23.93 -9.21 -9.27
N ASN A 34 -23.45 -9.47 -10.48
CA ASN A 34 -23.09 -8.42 -11.47
C ASN A 34 -22.04 -7.41 -10.98
N ILE A 35 -21.20 -7.78 -10.03
CA ILE A 35 -20.09 -6.92 -9.61
C ILE A 35 -19.14 -6.67 -10.77
N VAL A 36 -18.62 -5.44 -10.87
CA VAL A 36 -17.51 -5.07 -11.76
C VAL A 36 -16.42 -4.39 -10.93
N PHE A 37 -15.20 -4.83 -11.07
CA PHE A 37 -14.06 -4.18 -10.41
C PHE A 37 -13.50 -3.05 -11.26
N LEU A 38 -13.48 -1.84 -10.70
CA LEU A 38 -12.79 -0.70 -11.28
C LEU A 38 -11.43 -0.60 -10.58
N SER A 39 -10.37 -1.00 -11.30
CA SER A 39 -9.01 -1.13 -10.74
C SER A 39 -8.12 0.02 -11.19
N ASP A 40 -7.44 0.68 -10.24
CA ASP A 40 -6.36 1.59 -10.58
C ASP A 40 -5.27 0.85 -11.38
N SER A 41 -4.70 1.49 -12.40
CA SER A 41 -3.71 0.89 -13.28
C SER A 41 -2.37 0.56 -12.59
N LYS A 42 -2.09 1.15 -11.42
CA LYS A 42 -0.89 0.90 -10.61
C LYS A 42 -1.14 0.05 -9.37
N ASN A 43 -2.30 -0.57 -9.26
CA ASN A 43 -2.60 -1.46 -8.15
C ASN A 43 -1.57 -2.58 -7.99
N HIS A 44 -1.32 -2.97 -6.76
CA HIS A 44 -0.43 -4.07 -6.39
C HIS A 44 -0.86 -5.40 -7.03
N ALA A 45 0.12 -6.26 -7.31
CA ALA A 45 -0.09 -7.57 -7.94
C ALA A 45 -1.17 -8.42 -7.25
N SER A 46 -1.32 -8.34 -5.93
CA SER A 46 -2.35 -9.08 -5.19
C SER A 46 -3.78 -8.64 -5.54
N LEU A 47 -4.00 -7.34 -5.75
CA LEU A 47 -5.29 -6.80 -6.20
C LEU A 47 -5.57 -7.23 -7.64
N ILE A 48 -4.58 -7.13 -8.51
CA ILE A 48 -4.68 -7.56 -9.91
C ILE A 48 -5.01 -9.05 -9.99
N GLN A 49 -4.31 -9.92 -9.23
CA GLN A 49 -4.55 -11.36 -9.22
C GLN A 49 -5.91 -11.71 -8.61
N GLY A 50 -6.32 -11.04 -7.54
CA GLY A 50 -7.64 -11.22 -6.95
C GLY A 50 -8.77 -10.92 -7.94
N ILE A 51 -8.64 -9.81 -8.68
CA ILE A 51 -9.59 -9.44 -9.73
C ILE A 51 -9.57 -10.46 -10.89
N LEU A 52 -8.40 -10.90 -11.31
CA LEU A 52 -8.26 -11.89 -12.38
C LEU A 52 -8.89 -13.23 -11.98
N HIS A 53 -8.57 -13.75 -10.81
CA HIS A 53 -9.08 -15.04 -10.32
C HIS A 53 -10.56 -15.00 -9.92
N SER A 54 -11.13 -13.81 -9.70
CA SER A 54 -12.57 -13.64 -9.45
C SER A 54 -13.43 -13.98 -10.65
N ASN A 55 -12.87 -13.92 -11.87
CA ASN A 55 -13.55 -13.99 -13.16
C ASN A 55 -14.68 -12.95 -13.34
N ALA A 56 -14.78 -11.93 -12.47
CA ALA A 56 -15.72 -10.84 -12.62
C ALA A 56 -15.26 -9.87 -13.72
N PRO A 57 -16.20 -9.14 -14.37
CA PRO A 57 -15.84 -8.03 -15.24
C PRO A 57 -14.93 -7.03 -14.54
N LYS A 58 -14.00 -6.45 -15.30
CA LYS A 58 -13.12 -5.40 -14.79
C LYS A 58 -12.96 -4.25 -15.77
N MET A 59 -12.74 -3.07 -15.25
CA MET A 59 -12.35 -1.87 -16.00
C MET A 59 -11.14 -1.27 -15.29
N ILE A 60 -10.08 -1.04 -16.05
CA ILE A 60 -8.87 -0.40 -15.52
C ILE A 60 -8.98 1.08 -15.80
N TRP A 61 -8.74 1.92 -14.79
CA TRP A 61 -8.70 3.36 -14.92
C TRP A 61 -7.28 3.89 -14.75
N THR A 62 -7.01 5.00 -15.43
CA THR A 62 -5.70 5.65 -15.43
C THR A 62 -5.37 6.11 -14.01
N HIS A 63 -4.15 5.81 -13.59
CA HIS A 63 -3.70 6.08 -12.22
C HIS A 63 -4.01 7.51 -11.76
N ASN A 64 -4.73 7.60 -10.64
CA ASN A 64 -5.14 8.85 -10.01
C ASN A 64 -5.95 9.82 -10.90
N ASP A 65 -6.46 9.36 -12.06
CA ASP A 65 -7.31 10.15 -12.96
C ASP A 65 -8.80 10.00 -12.62
N MET A 66 -9.35 10.99 -11.93
CA MET A 66 -10.75 11.00 -11.51
C MET A 66 -11.72 11.12 -12.67
N SER A 67 -11.31 11.71 -13.78
CA SER A 67 -12.15 11.84 -14.98
C SER A 67 -12.31 10.47 -15.65
N ASP A 68 -11.23 9.71 -15.78
CA ASP A 68 -11.28 8.34 -16.32
C ASP A 68 -12.06 7.40 -15.38
N LEU A 69 -11.86 7.51 -14.04
CA LEU A 69 -12.65 6.76 -13.08
C LEU A 69 -14.15 7.04 -13.23
N GLU A 70 -14.53 8.32 -13.37
CA GLU A 70 -15.92 8.69 -13.55
C GLU A 70 -16.52 8.13 -14.86
N GLU A 71 -15.76 8.10 -15.95
CA GLU A 71 -16.17 7.47 -17.21
C GLU A 71 -16.44 5.96 -17.02
N LYS A 72 -15.57 5.25 -16.29
CA LYS A 72 -15.76 3.82 -15.98
C LYS A 72 -17.01 3.60 -15.12
N LEU A 73 -17.27 4.48 -14.14
CA LEU A 73 -18.49 4.43 -13.32
C LEU A 73 -19.75 4.64 -14.14
N LYS A 74 -19.78 5.63 -15.04
CA LYS A 74 -20.88 5.85 -15.99
C LYS A 74 -21.11 4.62 -16.88
N LYS A 75 -20.04 4.01 -17.37
CA LYS A 75 -20.10 2.79 -18.17
C LYS A 75 -20.66 1.61 -17.36
N ALA A 76 -20.22 1.42 -16.12
CA ALA A 76 -20.77 0.38 -15.25
C ALA A 76 -22.28 0.56 -15.03
N ALA A 77 -22.70 1.79 -14.75
CA ALA A 77 -24.12 2.12 -14.58
C ALA A 77 -24.95 1.83 -15.85
N SER A 78 -24.45 2.18 -17.04
CA SER A 78 -25.12 1.89 -18.32
C SER A 78 -25.31 0.40 -18.62
N LEU A 79 -24.45 -0.44 -18.02
CA LEU A 79 -24.49 -1.90 -18.15
C LEU A 79 -25.22 -2.59 -16.99
N ASN A 80 -25.83 -1.84 -16.06
CA ASN A 80 -26.45 -2.33 -14.85
C ASN A 80 -25.51 -3.24 -14.00
N LEU A 81 -24.24 -2.88 -13.95
CA LEU A 81 -23.24 -3.55 -13.11
C LEU A 81 -23.11 -2.85 -11.76
N VAL A 82 -22.74 -3.61 -10.72
CA VAL A 82 -22.47 -3.10 -9.37
C VAL A 82 -20.97 -2.75 -9.28
N PRO A 83 -20.59 -1.47 -9.29
CA PRO A 83 -19.19 -1.09 -9.29
C PRO A 83 -18.54 -1.27 -7.92
N CYS A 84 -17.31 -1.80 -7.90
CA CYS A 84 -16.42 -1.83 -6.76
C CYS A 84 -15.11 -1.15 -7.17
N ILE A 85 -14.80 0.00 -6.59
CA ILE A 85 -13.56 0.75 -6.83
C ILE A 85 -12.45 0.14 -5.97
N VAL A 86 -11.36 -0.32 -6.61
CA VAL A 86 -10.22 -0.99 -5.98
C VAL A 86 -8.96 -0.15 -6.20
N PHE A 87 -8.36 0.31 -5.11
CA PHE A 87 -7.21 1.23 -5.16
C PHE A 87 -6.35 1.13 -3.88
N GLU A 88 -5.15 1.71 -3.91
CA GLU A 88 -4.26 1.81 -2.75
C GLU A 88 -4.29 3.22 -2.19
N SER A 89 -4.07 3.38 -0.89
CA SER A 89 -3.87 4.71 -0.30
C SER A 89 -2.48 5.27 -0.62
N VAL A 90 -1.46 4.45 -0.45
CA VAL A 90 -0.05 4.75 -0.75
C VAL A 90 0.48 3.73 -1.73
N TYR A 91 0.87 4.16 -2.91
CA TYR A 91 1.42 3.29 -3.94
C TYR A 91 2.89 2.96 -3.68
N SER A 92 3.18 1.67 -3.71
CA SER A 92 4.45 1.11 -3.22
C SER A 92 5.68 1.48 -4.03
N MET A 93 5.53 1.79 -5.33
CA MET A 93 6.66 2.05 -6.22
C MET A 93 6.91 3.53 -6.44
N ASP A 94 5.88 4.33 -6.57
CA ASP A 94 5.99 5.77 -6.82
C ASP A 94 6.02 6.60 -5.53
N GLY A 95 5.50 6.05 -4.44
CA GLY A 95 5.44 6.74 -3.16
C GLY A 95 4.45 7.91 -3.14
N ASP A 96 3.47 7.89 -4.02
CA ASP A 96 2.37 8.84 -4.08
C ASP A 96 1.12 8.35 -3.33
N VAL A 97 0.10 9.16 -3.31
CA VAL A 97 -1.16 8.93 -2.60
C VAL A 97 -2.34 9.08 -3.55
N SER A 98 -3.31 8.19 -3.44
CA SER A 98 -4.60 8.36 -4.11
C SER A 98 -5.30 9.63 -3.69
N PRO A 99 -6.07 10.27 -4.58
CA PRO A 99 -7.01 11.33 -4.23
C PRO A 99 -8.26 10.75 -3.54
N ILE A 100 -8.06 10.16 -2.34
CA ILE A 100 -9.02 9.31 -1.63
C ILE A 100 -10.38 9.98 -1.45
N LEU A 101 -10.41 11.29 -1.08
CA LEU A 101 -11.65 12.04 -0.95
C LEU A 101 -12.44 12.08 -2.26
N SER A 102 -11.78 12.35 -3.37
CA SER A 102 -12.43 12.40 -4.68
C SER A 102 -12.91 11.01 -5.13
N VAL A 103 -12.18 9.94 -4.79
CA VAL A 103 -12.65 8.56 -5.02
C VAL A 103 -13.91 8.28 -4.22
N CYS A 104 -13.96 8.66 -2.94
CA CYS A 104 -15.15 8.51 -2.09
C CYS A 104 -16.34 9.34 -2.62
N ASP A 105 -16.09 10.58 -3.08
CA ASP A 105 -17.16 11.43 -3.65
C ASP A 105 -17.77 10.80 -4.92
N LEU A 106 -16.93 10.19 -5.76
CA LEU A 106 -17.41 9.44 -6.93
C LEU A 106 -18.12 8.14 -6.53
N ALA A 107 -17.62 7.43 -5.51
CA ALA A 107 -18.27 6.24 -4.98
C ALA A 107 -19.70 6.56 -4.48
N ASP A 108 -19.84 7.61 -3.67
CA ASP A 108 -21.16 8.06 -3.17
C ASP A 108 -22.09 8.46 -4.32
N LYS A 109 -21.56 9.21 -5.30
CA LYS A 109 -22.35 9.69 -6.46
C LYS A 109 -22.92 8.56 -7.31
N TYR A 110 -22.17 7.47 -7.47
CA TYR A 110 -22.54 6.35 -8.37
C TYR A 110 -22.98 5.09 -7.61
N GLY A 111 -23.07 5.12 -6.27
CA GLY A 111 -23.42 3.98 -5.46
C GLY A 111 -22.39 2.84 -5.57
N ALA A 112 -21.13 3.17 -5.70
CA ALA A 112 -20.04 2.20 -5.82
C ALA A 112 -19.54 1.76 -4.45
N MET A 113 -19.22 0.47 -4.32
CA MET A 113 -18.45 -0.05 -3.20
C MET A 113 -16.99 0.38 -3.31
N THR A 114 -16.32 0.55 -2.17
CA THR A 114 -14.92 0.93 -2.09
C THR A 114 -14.08 -0.12 -1.39
N TYR A 115 -12.97 -0.50 -2.01
CA TYR A 115 -11.95 -1.38 -1.45
C TYR A 115 -10.59 -0.68 -1.49
N ILE A 116 -10.04 -0.32 -0.33
CA ILE A 116 -8.75 0.34 -0.23
C ILE A 116 -7.69 -0.57 0.36
N ASP A 117 -6.51 -0.59 -0.26
CA ASP A 117 -5.31 -1.21 0.30
C ASP A 117 -4.48 -0.15 1.05
N GLU A 118 -4.43 -0.28 2.38
CA GLU A 118 -3.66 0.58 3.29
C GLU A 118 -2.32 -0.05 3.72
N VAL A 119 -1.87 -1.09 3.03
CA VAL A 119 -0.68 -1.89 3.40
C VAL A 119 0.59 -1.06 3.60
N HIS A 120 0.74 0.03 2.84
CA HIS A 120 1.85 0.97 2.97
C HIS A 120 1.57 2.16 3.90
N ALA A 121 0.39 2.21 4.51
CA ALA A 121 0.01 3.32 5.37
C ALA A 121 -0.22 2.91 6.84
N VAL A 122 -0.72 1.70 7.08
CA VAL A 122 -0.97 1.20 8.44
C VAL A 122 0.32 1.16 9.27
N GLY A 123 0.24 1.62 10.51
CA GLY A 123 1.35 1.79 11.43
C GLY A 123 2.17 3.07 11.22
N LEU A 124 1.96 3.81 10.12
CA LEU A 124 2.79 4.95 9.71
C LEU A 124 2.03 6.28 9.63
N TYR A 125 0.74 6.26 9.38
CA TYR A 125 -0.09 7.44 9.22
C TYR A 125 -1.31 7.40 10.15
N GLY A 126 -1.84 8.58 10.45
CA GLY A 126 -2.93 8.75 11.39
C GLY A 126 -2.47 8.82 12.86
N THR A 127 -3.35 9.26 13.73
CA THR A 127 -3.06 9.48 15.16
C THR A 127 -2.75 8.17 15.88
N THR A 128 -3.47 7.10 15.56
CA THR A 128 -3.27 5.77 16.15
C THR A 128 -2.47 4.82 15.26
N GLY A 129 -2.13 5.25 14.03
CA GLY A 129 -1.47 4.43 13.04
C GLY A 129 -2.44 3.60 12.20
N ALA A 130 -3.70 4.00 12.09
CA ALA A 130 -4.68 3.29 11.28
C ALA A 130 -4.55 3.54 9.76
N GLY A 131 -3.70 4.47 9.34
CA GLY A 131 -3.44 4.75 7.94
C GLY A 131 -3.94 6.10 7.45
N TYR A 132 -4.04 6.24 6.14
CA TYR A 132 -4.45 7.50 5.49
C TYR A 132 -5.92 7.85 5.74
N LEU A 133 -6.80 6.86 5.82
CA LEU A 133 -8.21 7.10 6.13
C LEU A 133 -8.38 7.77 7.48
N GLU A 134 -7.63 7.33 8.50
CA GLU A 134 -7.61 7.99 9.82
C GLU A 134 -7.03 9.39 9.73
N MET A 135 -5.92 9.57 9.01
CA MET A 135 -5.28 10.87 8.85
C MET A 135 -6.21 11.91 8.21
N LEU A 136 -7.10 11.46 7.31
CA LEU A 136 -8.10 12.31 6.64
C LEU A 136 -9.41 12.41 7.41
N GLY A 137 -9.62 11.59 8.46
CA GLY A 137 -10.87 11.55 9.22
C GLY A 137 -12.08 11.00 8.46
N ILE A 138 -11.85 10.07 7.52
CA ILE A 138 -12.87 9.53 6.60
C ILE A 138 -12.97 8.00 6.64
N GLN A 139 -12.64 7.39 7.77
CA GLN A 139 -12.66 5.93 7.91
C GLN A 139 -14.05 5.32 7.65
N ASP A 140 -15.12 6.06 7.88
CA ASP A 140 -16.51 5.67 7.66
C ASP A 140 -16.90 5.66 6.17
N ARG A 141 -16.21 6.38 5.31
CA ARG A 141 -16.53 6.52 3.89
C ARG A 141 -16.05 5.37 3.00
N VAL A 142 -15.26 4.46 3.52
CA VAL A 142 -14.73 3.31 2.76
C VAL A 142 -15.29 2.01 3.32
N ASP A 143 -15.76 1.11 2.44
CA ASP A 143 -16.45 -0.12 2.86
C ASP A 143 -15.47 -1.17 3.41
N ILE A 144 -14.39 -1.44 2.69
CA ILE A 144 -13.40 -2.46 3.06
C ILE A 144 -11.99 -1.87 3.02
N VAL A 145 -11.28 -2.05 4.12
CA VAL A 145 -9.85 -1.70 4.28
C VAL A 145 -9.04 -2.98 4.33
N ASN A 146 -8.02 -3.10 3.48
CA ASN A 146 -6.97 -4.11 3.60
C ASN A 146 -5.77 -3.53 4.33
N GLY A 147 -5.14 -4.32 5.19
CA GLY A 147 -3.92 -3.96 5.87
C GLY A 147 -2.97 -5.13 6.07
N THR A 148 -1.74 -4.83 6.45
CA THR A 148 -0.70 -5.84 6.69
C THR A 148 -0.18 -5.80 8.12
N LEU A 149 0.23 -6.97 8.60
CA LEU A 149 1.01 -7.11 9.83
C LEU A 149 2.52 -7.25 9.53
N GLY A 150 2.89 -7.42 8.26
CA GLY A 150 4.24 -7.75 7.82
C GLY A 150 5.18 -6.55 7.56
N LYS A 151 4.72 -5.31 7.76
CA LYS A 151 5.52 -4.10 7.53
C LYS A 151 5.77 -3.35 8.84
N ALA A 152 5.07 -2.25 9.09
CA ALA A 152 5.29 -1.45 10.29
C ALA A 152 5.06 -2.22 11.60
N PHE A 153 4.13 -3.17 11.61
CA PHE A 153 3.88 -4.01 12.80
C PHE A 153 4.92 -5.14 12.99
N GLY A 154 5.75 -5.45 11.98
CA GLY A 154 6.93 -6.30 12.11
C GLY A 154 6.65 -7.78 12.39
N VAL A 155 5.46 -8.29 12.06
CA VAL A 155 5.09 -9.71 12.22
C VAL A 155 4.53 -10.27 10.91
N GLN A 156 4.07 -11.52 10.91
CA GLN A 156 3.43 -12.13 9.74
C GLN A 156 1.92 -11.86 9.75
N GLY A 157 1.32 -11.74 8.55
CA GLY A 157 -0.12 -11.72 8.35
C GLY A 157 -0.64 -10.51 7.60
N GLY A 158 -1.91 -10.58 7.28
CA GLY A 158 -2.70 -9.51 6.71
C GLY A 158 -4.14 -9.59 7.21
N TYR A 159 -4.94 -8.61 6.87
CA TYR A 159 -6.31 -8.55 7.33
C TYR A 159 -7.16 -7.67 6.44
N ILE A 160 -8.47 -7.84 6.56
CA ILE A 160 -9.46 -6.86 6.10
C ILE A 160 -10.27 -6.36 7.28
N ALA A 161 -10.78 -5.13 7.18
CA ALA A 161 -11.72 -4.54 8.14
C ALA A 161 -12.86 -3.86 7.38
N GLY A 162 -14.09 -3.98 7.89
CA GLY A 162 -15.29 -3.45 7.23
C GLY A 162 -16.57 -3.71 8.01
N ASP A 163 -17.71 -3.60 7.31
CA ASP A 163 -19.02 -3.93 7.88
C ASP A 163 -19.09 -5.39 8.33
N GLY A 164 -19.80 -5.64 9.43
CA GLY A 164 -19.89 -6.96 10.05
C GLY A 164 -20.49 -8.03 9.15
N MET A 165 -21.54 -7.70 8.39
CA MET A 165 -22.19 -8.65 7.49
C MET A 165 -21.31 -8.96 6.27
N VAL A 166 -20.63 -7.95 5.73
CA VAL A 166 -19.69 -8.13 4.62
C VAL A 166 -18.51 -9.01 5.03
N ILE A 167 -17.93 -8.73 6.18
CA ILE A 167 -16.78 -9.53 6.71
C ILE A 167 -17.21 -10.97 7.01
N ASP A 168 -18.40 -11.20 7.54
CA ASP A 168 -18.90 -12.56 7.82
C ASP A 168 -19.23 -13.33 6.52
N ALA A 169 -19.79 -12.65 5.53
CA ALA A 169 -20.01 -13.24 4.20
C ALA A 169 -18.70 -13.64 3.53
N ILE A 170 -17.66 -12.77 3.58
CA ILE A 170 -16.33 -13.10 3.07
C ILE A 170 -15.73 -14.29 3.83
N ARG A 171 -15.81 -14.32 5.16
CA ARG A 171 -15.38 -15.44 6.00
C ARG A 171 -16.00 -16.77 5.56
N SER A 172 -17.26 -16.75 5.20
CA SER A 172 -18.03 -17.94 4.84
C SER A 172 -17.79 -18.44 3.42
N VAL A 173 -17.20 -17.61 2.53
CA VAL A 173 -17.05 -17.90 1.10
C VAL A 173 -15.61 -17.95 0.64
N ALA A 174 -14.69 -17.23 1.32
CA ALA A 174 -13.29 -17.14 0.94
C ALA A 174 -12.55 -18.47 1.18
N SER A 175 -12.29 -19.25 0.12
CA SER A 175 -11.63 -20.55 0.22
C SER A 175 -10.22 -20.45 0.81
N GLY A 176 -9.47 -19.36 0.52
CA GLY A 176 -8.16 -19.13 1.10
C GLY A 176 -8.17 -18.70 2.57
N PHE A 177 -9.35 -18.48 3.14
CA PHE A 177 -9.56 -18.38 4.59
C PHE A 177 -10.00 -19.73 5.17
N ILE A 178 -11.01 -20.38 4.55
CA ILE A 178 -11.65 -21.60 5.09
C ILE A 178 -10.72 -22.80 5.06
N PHE A 179 -9.97 -22.98 3.97
CA PHE A 179 -9.17 -24.20 3.69
C PHE A 179 -7.67 -24.00 3.92
N THR A 180 -7.28 -23.00 4.69
CA THR A 180 -5.88 -22.76 5.05
C THR A 180 -5.70 -22.86 6.56
N THR A 181 -4.46 -23.11 6.99
CA THR A 181 -4.10 -23.05 8.40
C THR A 181 -4.18 -21.63 8.91
N SER A 182 -4.86 -21.41 10.03
CA SER A 182 -4.93 -20.09 10.68
C SER A 182 -3.58 -19.66 11.21
N MET A 183 -3.43 -18.35 11.43
CA MET A 183 -2.23 -17.80 12.07
C MET A 183 -2.05 -18.38 13.48
N SER A 184 -0.80 -18.66 13.85
CA SER A 184 -0.52 -19.19 15.19
C SER A 184 -0.84 -18.17 16.29
N PRO A 185 -1.24 -18.65 17.50
CA PRO A 185 -1.48 -17.74 18.64
C PRO A 185 -0.28 -16.86 19.01
N VAL A 186 0.95 -17.36 18.80
CA VAL A 186 2.19 -16.59 19.04
C VAL A 186 2.26 -15.37 18.12
N ILE A 187 2.02 -15.57 16.81
CA ILE A 187 2.00 -14.48 15.83
C ILE A 187 0.87 -13.49 16.15
N CYS A 188 -0.32 -13.99 16.48
CA CYS A 188 -1.45 -13.13 16.84
C CYS A 188 -1.16 -12.29 18.10
N SER A 189 -0.51 -12.88 19.10
CA SER A 189 -0.10 -12.17 20.32
C SER A 189 0.96 -11.12 20.04
N GLY A 190 1.96 -11.44 19.21
CA GLY A 190 2.97 -10.48 18.76
C GLY A 190 2.36 -9.32 17.97
N ALA A 191 1.44 -9.62 17.04
CA ALA A 191 0.72 -8.60 16.30
C ALA A 191 -0.09 -7.67 17.21
N LEU A 192 -0.83 -8.24 18.17
CA LEU A 192 -1.61 -7.46 19.13
C LEU A 192 -0.72 -6.56 19.99
N ALA A 193 0.43 -7.07 20.44
CA ALA A 193 1.39 -6.28 21.22
C ALA A 193 1.97 -5.14 20.39
N SER A 194 2.37 -5.42 19.12
CA SER A 194 2.93 -4.41 18.22
C SER A 194 1.92 -3.31 17.88
N ILE A 195 0.66 -3.67 17.58
CA ILE A 195 -0.40 -2.68 17.31
C ILE A 195 -0.61 -1.77 18.51
N LYS A 196 -0.73 -2.33 19.71
CA LYS A 196 -0.89 -1.56 20.94
C LYS A 196 0.32 -0.65 21.18
N TYR A 197 1.53 -1.19 21.05
CA TYR A 197 2.76 -0.44 21.23
C TYR A 197 2.84 0.77 20.28
N LEU A 198 2.62 0.57 18.98
CA LEU A 198 2.64 1.68 18.02
C LEU A 198 1.53 2.71 18.24
N LYS A 199 0.38 2.27 18.75
CA LYS A 199 -0.71 3.18 19.12
C LYS A 199 -0.33 4.08 20.29
N ASP A 200 0.35 3.50 21.30
CA ASP A 200 0.78 4.20 22.51
C ASP A 200 2.07 5.03 22.29
N HIS A 201 2.78 4.85 21.16
CA HIS A 201 4.03 5.51 20.80
C HIS A 201 3.94 6.32 19.49
N PRO A 202 3.14 7.41 19.45
CA PRO A 202 3.02 8.26 18.27
C PRO A 202 4.33 8.93 17.84
N GLU A 203 5.26 9.16 18.79
CA GLU A 203 6.58 9.75 18.56
C GLU A 203 7.41 8.97 17.51
N LEU A 204 7.20 7.65 17.40
CA LEU A 204 7.89 6.84 16.38
C LEU A 204 7.45 7.22 14.96
N ARG A 205 6.16 7.50 14.76
CA ARG A 205 5.64 7.96 13.46
C ARG A 205 6.15 9.35 13.13
N GLU A 206 6.13 10.27 14.10
CA GLU A 206 6.65 11.62 13.96
C GLU A 206 8.15 11.61 13.61
N GLN A 207 8.93 10.81 14.33
CA GLN A 207 10.35 10.65 14.08
C GLN A 207 10.61 10.08 12.67
N GLN A 208 9.86 9.06 12.25
CA GLN A 208 9.98 8.51 10.91
C GLN A 208 9.72 9.57 9.84
N GLN A 209 8.64 10.36 9.95
CA GLN A 209 8.32 11.43 9.02
C GLN A 209 9.41 12.52 8.99
N LEU A 210 10.03 12.81 10.15
CA LEU A 210 11.16 13.74 10.23
C LEU A 210 12.36 13.20 9.43
N GLN A 211 12.70 11.93 9.57
CA GLN A 211 13.82 11.33 8.83
C GLN A 211 13.54 11.30 7.31
N VAL A 212 12.32 11.04 6.90
CA VAL A 212 11.90 11.14 5.49
C VAL A 212 12.12 12.54 4.93
N LYS A 213 11.68 13.58 5.65
CA LYS A 213 11.88 14.98 5.24
C LYS A 213 13.37 15.33 5.11
N LYS A 214 14.19 14.92 6.09
CA LYS A 214 15.63 15.13 6.06
C LYS A 214 16.30 14.46 4.87
N LEU A 215 15.95 13.19 4.59
CA LEU A 215 16.47 12.46 3.45
C LEU A 215 16.12 13.17 2.14
N LYS A 216 14.84 13.45 1.89
CA LYS A 216 14.40 14.14 0.67
C LYS A 216 15.10 15.48 0.47
N HIS A 217 15.24 16.26 1.54
CA HIS A 217 15.94 17.54 1.48
C HIS A 217 17.42 17.39 1.10
N LYS A 218 18.13 16.42 1.70
CA LYS A 218 19.54 16.17 1.40
C LYS A 218 19.76 15.63 -0.02
N LEU A 219 18.91 14.70 -0.49
CA LEU A 219 18.96 14.18 -1.86
C LEU A 219 18.78 15.31 -2.89
N ASN A 220 17.81 16.19 -2.66
CA ASN A 220 17.58 17.34 -3.53
C ASN A 220 18.80 18.28 -3.59
N LYS A 221 19.49 18.51 -2.46
CA LYS A 221 20.69 19.36 -2.42
C LYS A 221 21.85 18.85 -3.27
N VAL A 222 22.00 17.53 -3.37
CA VAL A 222 23.08 16.90 -4.16
C VAL A 222 22.61 16.56 -5.58
N GLY A 223 21.40 16.93 -5.98
CA GLY A 223 20.87 16.73 -7.33
C GLY A 223 20.49 15.28 -7.64
N VAL A 224 20.30 14.43 -6.63
CA VAL A 224 19.82 13.06 -6.83
C VAL A 224 18.31 13.10 -7.07
N GLU A 225 17.89 12.59 -8.23
CA GLU A 225 16.49 12.61 -8.66
C GLU A 225 15.61 11.65 -7.84
N VAL A 226 14.61 12.18 -7.16
CA VAL A 226 13.54 11.42 -6.52
C VAL A 226 12.31 11.48 -7.43
N HIS A 227 11.53 10.39 -7.48
CA HIS A 227 10.31 10.34 -8.30
C HIS A 227 9.41 11.56 -8.02
N PRO A 228 8.95 12.29 -9.04
CA PRO A 228 8.30 13.59 -8.85
C PRO A 228 6.98 13.53 -8.08
N SER A 229 6.24 12.42 -8.15
CA SER A 229 5.00 12.25 -7.39
C SER A 229 5.21 11.78 -5.95
N ALA A 230 6.44 11.42 -5.54
CA ALA A 230 6.73 10.86 -4.23
C ALA A 230 6.48 11.85 -3.10
N CYS A 231 5.33 11.75 -2.44
CA CYS A 231 4.94 12.61 -1.32
C CYS A 231 4.93 11.91 0.05
N THR A 232 5.14 10.58 0.09
CA THR A 232 5.06 9.74 1.29
C THR A 232 6.44 9.40 1.90
N HIS A 233 6.46 8.43 2.83
CA HIS A 233 7.68 7.87 3.43
C HIS A 233 8.51 7.02 2.45
N ILE A 234 7.93 6.64 1.33
CA ILE A 234 8.63 5.92 0.26
C ILE A 234 9.37 6.95 -0.59
N VAL A 235 10.69 6.78 -0.73
CA VAL A 235 11.57 7.69 -1.46
C VAL A 235 12.22 6.92 -2.61
N PRO A 236 11.60 6.92 -3.79
CA PRO A 236 12.14 6.26 -4.97
C PRO A 236 13.20 7.16 -5.63
N VAL A 237 14.46 6.74 -5.59
CA VAL A 237 15.57 7.40 -6.28
C VAL A 237 15.67 6.86 -7.69
N MET A 238 15.46 7.70 -8.70
CA MET A 238 15.36 7.29 -10.09
C MET A 238 16.73 6.94 -10.68
N VAL A 239 16.83 5.78 -11.33
CA VAL A 239 18.06 5.30 -12.01
C VAL A 239 17.81 5.08 -13.50
N ARG A 240 16.60 4.66 -13.88
CA ARG A 240 16.13 4.49 -15.27
C ARG A 240 16.90 3.45 -16.11
N ASN A 241 17.64 2.56 -15.47
CA ASN A 241 18.38 1.48 -16.12
C ASN A 241 18.57 0.32 -15.15
N ALA A 242 18.19 -0.89 -15.55
CA ALA A 242 18.15 -2.06 -14.70
C ALA A 242 19.55 -2.54 -14.24
N GLU A 243 20.51 -2.56 -15.16
CA GLU A 243 21.89 -2.97 -14.84
C GLU A 243 22.56 -1.95 -13.91
N ARG A 244 22.36 -0.67 -14.20
CA ARG A 244 22.86 0.43 -13.36
C ARG A 244 22.26 0.37 -11.96
N ALA A 245 20.94 0.19 -11.83
CA ALA A 245 20.29 0.08 -10.54
C ALA A 245 20.82 -1.10 -9.72
N LYS A 246 21.05 -2.26 -10.37
CA LYS A 246 21.64 -3.42 -9.72
C LYS A 246 23.08 -3.15 -9.27
N ARG A 247 23.94 -2.62 -10.15
CA ARG A 247 25.32 -2.28 -9.81
C ARG A 247 25.41 -1.26 -8.65
N MET A 248 24.57 -0.23 -8.68
CA MET A 248 24.50 0.76 -7.61
C MET A 248 24.09 0.13 -6.27
N SER A 249 23.08 -0.75 -6.29
CA SER A 249 22.66 -1.49 -5.09
C SER A 249 23.78 -2.36 -4.52
N ASP A 250 24.52 -3.06 -5.38
CA ASP A 250 25.65 -3.90 -4.99
C ASP A 250 26.83 -3.07 -4.45
N GLU A 251 27.17 -1.95 -5.10
CA GLU A 251 28.25 -1.05 -4.64
C GLU A 251 27.90 -0.42 -3.28
N LEU A 252 26.66 0.05 -3.10
CA LEU A 252 26.20 0.57 -1.81
C LEU A 252 26.33 -0.46 -0.69
N LEU A 253 26.01 -1.72 -0.96
CA LEU A 253 26.14 -2.80 0.02
C LEU A 253 27.60 -3.14 0.31
N ASN A 254 28.41 -3.35 -0.73
CA ASN A 254 29.76 -3.90 -0.60
C ASN A 254 30.79 -2.87 -0.11
N GLU A 255 30.68 -1.61 -0.58
CA GLU A 255 31.67 -0.57 -0.26
C GLU A 255 31.25 0.33 0.90
N TYR A 256 29.92 0.49 1.11
CA TYR A 256 29.39 1.40 2.13
C TYR A 256 28.61 0.70 3.24
N GLY A 257 28.33 -0.61 3.12
CA GLY A 257 27.52 -1.36 4.09
C GLY A 257 26.05 -0.93 4.12
N ILE A 258 25.54 -0.33 3.03
CA ILE A 258 24.19 0.21 2.95
C ILE A 258 23.36 -0.66 2.00
N TYR A 259 22.35 -1.35 2.53
CA TYR A 259 21.44 -2.14 1.73
C TYR A 259 20.26 -1.29 1.22
N ILE A 260 20.11 -1.20 -0.10
CA ILE A 260 18.94 -0.61 -0.76
C ILE A 260 18.50 -1.52 -1.90
N GLN A 261 17.20 -1.81 -1.93
CA GLN A 261 16.62 -2.65 -2.97
C GLN A 261 16.57 -1.92 -4.32
N ALA A 262 17.23 -2.49 -5.33
CA ALA A 262 16.98 -2.12 -6.73
C ALA A 262 15.62 -2.66 -7.18
N ILE A 263 14.80 -1.81 -7.77
CA ILE A 263 13.49 -2.15 -8.32
C ILE A 263 13.55 -2.05 -9.84
N ASN A 264 13.34 -3.19 -10.50
CA ASN A 264 13.46 -3.36 -11.93
C ASN A 264 12.17 -3.98 -12.51
N HIS A 265 12.10 -4.06 -13.82
CA HIS A 265 11.07 -4.85 -14.49
C HIS A 265 11.07 -6.31 -13.96
N PRO A 266 9.90 -6.95 -13.74
CA PRO A 266 8.53 -6.50 -14.10
C PRO A 266 7.83 -5.65 -13.03
N THR A 267 8.47 -5.31 -11.91
CA THR A 267 7.86 -4.54 -10.81
C THR A 267 7.54 -3.10 -11.23
N VAL A 268 8.39 -2.52 -12.05
CA VAL A 268 8.19 -1.22 -12.71
C VAL A 268 8.41 -1.35 -14.21
N ALA A 269 7.94 -0.40 -15.00
CA ALA A 269 8.16 -0.39 -16.44
C ALA A 269 9.64 -0.16 -16.78
N HIS A 270 10.07 -0.57 -18.00
CA HIS A 270 11.40 -0.24 -18.50
C HIS A 270 11.58 1.28 -18.58
N GLY A 271 12.72 1.79 -18.11
CA GLY A 271 13.02 3.22 -17.98
C GLY A 271 12.49 3.85 -16.68
N GLU A 272 11.84 3.06 -15.83
CA GLU A 272 11.31 3.48 -14.54
C GLU A 272 12.04 2.81 -13.36
N GLU A 273 13.19 2.21 -13.62
CA GLU A 273 14.00 1.52 -12.61
C GLU A 273 14.52 2.51 -11.57
N ARG A 274 14.55 2.07 -10.32
CA ARG A 274 14.84 2.91 -9.17
C ARG A 274 15.46 2.17 -8.00
N LEU A 275 16.11 2.91 -7.10
CA LEU A 275 16.45 2.46 -5.76
C LEU A 275 15.33 2.92 -4.81
N ARG A 276 14.70 1.99 -4.09
CA ARG A 276 13.57 2.30 -3.22
C ARG A 276 14.02 2.41 -1.78
N ILE A 277 13.95 3.61 -1.22
CA ILE A 277 14.35 3.92 0.15
C ILE A 277 13.10 4.17 1.01
N ALA A 278 13.08 3.60 2.21
CA ALA A 278 12.04 3.83 3.20
C ALA A 278 12.70 4.05 4.58
N PRO A 279 12.94 5.30 5.00
CA PRO A 279 13.53 5.59 6.29
C PRO A 279 12.69 5.05 7.44
N THR A 280 13.36 4.58 8.49
CA THR A 280 12.74 4.18 9.76
C THR A 280 12.96 5.26 10.83
N PRO A 281 12.22 5.25 11.95
CA PRO A 281 12.46 6.20 13.03
C PRO A 281 13.86 6.09 13.66
N PHE A 282 14.54 4.95 13.47
CA PHE A 282 15.84 4.66 14.07
C PHE A 282 17.03 5.07 13.20
N HIS A 283 16.80 5.51 11.96
CA HIS A 283 17.87 6.08 11.14
C HIS A 283 18.31 7.43 11.71
N THR A 284 19.58 7.53 12.09
CA THR A 284 20.16 8.76 12.63
C THR A 284 20.48 9.77 11.52
N ASP A 285 20.73 11.03 11.91
CA ASP A 285 21.13 12.07 10.98
C ASP A 285 22.50 11.75 10.30
N ALA A 286 23.39 11.05 11.02
CA ALA A 286 24.65 10.55 10.47
C ALA A 286 24.38 9.49 9.39
N MET A 287 23.58 8.48 9.68
CA MET A 287 23.22 7.43 8.69
C MET A 287 22.58 8.02 7.42
N ILE A 288 21.73 9.03 7.57
CA ILE A 288 21.12 9.71 6.41
C ILE A 288 22.16 10.49 5.63
N SER A 289 23.14 11.13 6.30
CA SER A 289 24.24 11.83 5.63
C SER A 289 25.13 10.86 4.87
N ASP A 290 25.54 9.77 5.53
CA ASP A 290 26.39 8.74 4.94
C ASP A 290 25.70 8.11 3.70
N LEU A 291 24.40 7.85 3.78
CA LEU A 291 23.61 7.37 2.64
C LEU A 291 23.64 8.35 1.46
N VAL A 292 23.42 9.64 1.72
CA VAL A 292 23.37 10.65 0.64
C VAL A 292 24.74 10.83 0.01
N GLU A 293 25.83 10.84 0.79
CA GLU A 293 27.21 10.89 0.30
C GLU A 293 27.57 9.65 -0.52
N ALA A 294 27.16 8.45 -0.07
CA ALA A 294 27.36 7.22 -0.80
C ALA A 294 26.61 7.24 -2.14
N LEU A 295 25.33 7.63 -2.14
CA LEU A 295 24.55 7.78 -3.37
C LEU A 295 25.18 8.75 -4.36
N GLU A 296 25.63 9.91 -3.90
CA GLU A 296 26.31 10.90 -4.76
C GLU A 296 27.54 10.32 -5.44
N LYS A 297 28.35 9.52 -4.71
CA LYS A 297 29.56 8.86 -5.25
C LYS A 297 29.19 7.76 -6.23
N VAL A 298 28.27 6.90 -5.87
CA VAL A 298 27.84 5.76 -6.70
C VAL A 298 27.18 6.24 -8.00
N PHE A 299 26.40 7.32 -7.97
CA PHE A 299 25.86 7.93 -9.20
C PHE A 299 26.94 8.43 -10.16
N LYS A 300 28.08 8.90 -9.64
CA LYS A 300 29.22 9.36 -10.46
C LYS A 300 30.08 8.20 -11.00
N ASN A 301 30.15 7.08 -10.26
CA ASN A 301 31.04 5.96 -10.61
C ASN A 301 30.41 4.99 -11.64
N VAL A 302 29.10 4.98 -11.75
CA VAL A 302 28.35 3.95 -12.51
C VAL A 302 27.78 4.51 -13.81
N ASP A 303 28.38 5.57 -14.36
CA ASP A 303 28.04 6.07 -15.70
C ASP A 303 28.63 5.20 -16.84
#